data_6b57b7b44322063281b43f67a5d2a3b3
#
_entry.id   6b57b7b44322063281b43f67a5d2a3b3
#
_cell.length_a   1.000
_cell.length_b   1.000
_cell.length_c   1.000
_cell.angle_alpha   90.00
_cell.angle_beta   90.00
_cell.angle_gamma   90.00
#
_symmetry.space_group_name_H-M   'P 1'
#
loop_
_entity.id
_entity.type
_entity.pdbx_description
1 polymer ?
#
loop_
_entity_poly.entity_id
_entity_poly.type
_entity_poly.pdbx_seq_one_letter_code
_entity_poly.pdbx_strand_id
1 'polypeptide(L)'
;MRASNLRRAAIATLSAAVVSAGIILPTYADDTPAPGATSPVASEPTPGTNPSTPGTEPTPGTEPTPGTNPSTPGTEPTPGTEPTPEQPKKGEWKYDANGWWYQNEDGKSYPKSVVQKIDGKTYRFDENGYMVTGWYNNDGKWEYYQPSGAQGTGWQAVGGKLYFLGEDGTMATGWTKQGDDWYLLNESGSLVTGWTKQGNDWYYLDGTGKMATGWSQVGGTWYYFKDKGEMVTGWTKIGDDWYLLNESGAMVTGWVKLGSTWFYLQSSGKMVTGPAYINGTWYQFASDGSLI
;
A
#
# COMPACT_ATOMS: atom_id res chain seq x y z
N MET A 1 -18.22 52.42 9.72
CA MET A 1 -17.46 51.34 9.06
C MET A 1 -16.19 50.93 9.84
N ARG A 2 -16.29 50.50 11.12
CA ARG A 2 -15.13 50.07 11.94
C ARG A 2 -15.41 48.85 12.83
N ALA A 3 -16.55 48.21 12.67
CA ALA A 3 -16.94 47.07 13.50
C ALA A 3 -16.65 45.66 12.90
N SER A 4 -16.37 45.59 11.58
CA SER A 4 -16.16 44.30 10.90
C SER A 4 -14.74 43.74 11.02
N ASN A 5 -13.73 44.56 11.29
CA ASN A 5 -12.33 44.10 11.35
C ASN A 5 -11.89 43.54 12.71
N LEU A 6 -12.57 43.93 13.81
CA LEU A 6 -12.26 43.39 15.16
C LEU A 6 -12.80 41.97 15.35
N ARG A 7 -13.89 41.57 14.65
CA ARG A 7 -14.50 40.22 14.78
C ARG A 7 -13.71 39.13 14.06
N ARG A 8 -13.00 39.48 12.97
CA ARG A 8 -12.13 38.51 12.24
C ARG A 8 -10.81 38.22 13.01
N ALA A 9 -10.32 39.17 13.75
CA ALA A 9 -9.12 39.02 14.57
C ALA A 9 -9.36 38.11 15.80
N ALA A 10 -10.57 38.14 16.38
CA ALA A 10 -10.91 37.32 17.54
C ALA A 10 -10.98 35.81 17.21
N ILE A 11 -11.47 35.44 16.02
CA ILE A 11 -11.55 34.03 15.60
C ILE A 11 -10.15 33.45 15.29
N ALA A 12 -9.26 34.24 14.72
CA ALA A 12 -7.88 33.83 14.47
C ALA A 12 -7.06 33.64 15.75
N THR A 13 -7.33 34.46 16.79
CA THR A 13 -6.67 34.35 18.09
C THR A 13 -7.15 33.15 18.91
N LEU A 14 -8.41 32.72 18.73
CA LEU A 14 -8.91 31.54 19.44
C LEU A 14 -8.22 30.26 18.96
N SER A 15 -7.90 30.13 17.66
CA SER A 15 -7.19 28.96 17.12
C SER A 15 -5.77 28.80 17.68
N ALA A 16 -5.11 29.91 18.07
CA ALA A 16 -3.75 29.85 18.61
C ALA A 16 -3.72 29.67 20.14
N ALA A 17 -4.76 30.15 20.87
CA ALA A 17 -4.81 30.10 22.32
C ALA A 17 -5.27 28.73 22.88
N VAL A 18 -5.96 27.92 22.07
CA VAL A 18 -6.50 26.60 22.50
C VAL A 18 -5.38 25.53 22.59
N VAL A 19 -4.25 25.74 21.91
CA VAL A 19 -3.13 24.78 21.90
C VAL A 19 -2.27 24.85 23.16
N SER A 20 -2.36 25.96 23.96
CA SER A 20 -1.50 26.18 25.12
C SER A 20 -2.19 26.10 26.48
N ALA A 21 -3.53 26.00 26.54
CA ALA A 21 -4.26 25.82 27.80
C ALA A 21 -4.71 24.36 27.90
N GLY A 22 -4.13 23.59 28.81
CA GLY A 22 -4.48 22.20 29.09
C GLY A 22 -6.01 22.04 29.21
N ILE A 23 -6.62 21.42 28.23
CA ILE A 23 -8.05 21.13 28.18
C ILE A 23 -8.29 19.92 29.06
N ILE A 24 -8.87 20.10 30.24
CA ILE A 24 -9.41 18.99 31.01
C ILE A 24 -10.75 18.64 30.37
N LEU A 25 -10.73 17.66 29.47
CA LEU A 25 -11.95 17.04 28.98
C LEU A 25 -12.54 16.17 30.09
N PRO A 26 -13.87 16.12 30.27
CA PRO A 26 -14.47 15.12 31.13
C PRO A 26 -14.09 13.75 30.59
N THR A 27 -13.41 12.96 31.41
CA THR A 27 -13.03 11.59 31.12
C THR A 27 -14.28 10.75 30.93
N TYR A 28 -14.65 10.48 29.67
CA TYR A 28 -15.34 9.25 29.35
C TYR A 28 -14.26 8.19 29.29
N ALA A 29 -14.34 7.21 30.19
CA ALA A 29 -13.52 6.02 30.17
C ALA A 29 -13.85 5.23 28.89
N ASP A 30 -13.01 5.34 27.88
CA ASP A 30 -12.95 4.40 26.78
C ASP A 30 -11.47 4.01 26.63
N ASP A 31 -11.17 2.75 26.95
CA ASP A 31 -9.84 2.14 26.93
C ASP A 31 -9.34 1.91 25.49
N THR A 32 -9.24 2.97 24.70
CA THR A 32 -8.58 2.89 23.37
C THR A 32 -7.22 3.56 23.46
N PRO A 33 -6.12 2.88 23.16
CA PRO A 33 -4.78 3.45 23.22
C PRO A 33 -4.63 4.58 22.21
N ALA A 34 -4.17 5.74 22.69
CA ALA A 34 -3.78 6.86 21.86
C ALA A 34 -2.68 6.46 20.86
N PRO A 35 -2.55 7.16 19.71
CA PRO A 35 -1.43 6.96 18.79
C PRO A 35 -0.10 7.09 19.54
N GLY A 36 0.68 6.01 19.54
CA GLY A 36 1.95 5.94 20.30
C GLY A 36 2.01 4.87 21.40
N ALA A 37 0.89 4.21 21.74
CA ALA A 37 0.92 3.04 22.58
C ALA A 37 1.39 1.83 21.75
N THR A 38 2.48 1.19 22.15
CA THR A 38 2.96 -0.06 21.58
C THR A 38 1.90 -1.13 21.75
N SER A 39 1.37 -1.64 20.62
CA SER A 39 0.45 -2.78 20.62
C SER A 39 1.10 -3.99 21.29
N PRO A 40 0.38 -4.73 22.15
CA PRO A 40 0.83 -6.05 22.56
C PRO A 40 0.92 -6.96 21.34
N VAL A 41 2.02 -7.68 21.24
CA VAL A 41 2.30 -8.71 20.24
C VAL A 41 1.15 -9.72 20.28
N ALA A 42 0.32 -9.73 19.23
CA ALA A 42 -0.68 -10.77 19.03
C ALA A 42 0.07 -12.07 18.72
N SER A 43 -0.18 -13.10 19.54
CA SER A 43 0.26 -14.48 19.35
C SER A 43 -0.14 -14.97 17.97
N GLU A 44 0.79 -15.60 17.26
CA GLU A 44 0.58 -16.26 15.97
C GLU A 44 -0.57 -17.27 16.04
N PRO A 45 -1.48 -17.31 15.06
CA PRO A 45 -2.41 -18.43 14.94
C PRO A 45 -1.69 -19.68 14.42
N THR A 46 -1.84 -20.77 15.15
CA THR A 46 -1.39 -22.13 14.80
C THR A 46 -1.92 -22.55 13.42
N PRO A 47 -1.14 -23.24 12.57
CA PRO A 47 -1.59 -23.68 11.27
C PRO A 47 -2.69 -24.74 11.38
N GLY A 48 -3.85 -24.45 10.84
CA GLY A 48 -4.93 -25.41 10.67
C GLY A 48 -4.55 -26.44 9.60
N THR A 49 -4.70 -27.72 9.95
CA THR A 49 -4.55 -28.89 9.08
C THR A 49 -5.51 -28.83 7.89
N ASN A 50 -4.93 -28.92 6.69
CA ASN A 50 -5.65 -29.04 5.44
C ASN A 50 -6.01 -30.50 5.18
N PRO A 51 -7.27 -30.87 4.90
CA PRO A 51 -7.57 -32.19 4.36
C PRO A 51 -7.48 -32.18 2.84
N SER A 52 -6.54 -32.94 2.33
CA SER A 52 -6.39 -33.29 0.93
C SER A 52 -7.50 -34.20 0.46
N THR A 53 -8.14 -33.88 -0.66
CA THR A 53 -8.86 -34.86 -1.48
C THR A 53 -8.39 -34.70 -2.93
N PRO A 54 -7.87 -35.77 -3.57
CA PRO A 54 -7.42 -35.72 -4.95
C PRO A 54 -8.58 -35.74 -5.91
N GLY A 55 -8.69 -34.75 -6.78
CA GLY A 55 -9.59 -34.78 -7.93
C GLY A 55 -9.02 -35.66 -9.06
N THR A 56 -9.85 -36.53 -9.55
CA THR A 56 -9.63 -37.53 -10.61
C THR A 56 -9.20 -36.89 -11.92
N GLU A 57 -8.14 -37.43 -12.48
CA GLU A 57 -7.60 -37.15 -13.83
C GLU A 57 -8.58 -37.64 -14.93
N PRO A 58 -8.80 -36.93 -16.05
CA PRO A 58 -9.56 -37.43 -17.18
C PRO A 58 -8.68 -38.30 -18.09
N THR A 59 -9.22 -39.46 -18.44
CA THR A 59 -8.69 -40.54 -19.29
C THR A 59 -8.40 -40.04 -20.73
N PRO A 60 -7.30 -40.47 -21.38
CA PRO A 60 -6.99 -40.14 -22.78
C PRO A 60 -7.93 -40.86 -23.75
N GLY A 61 -8.44 -40.11 -24.71
CA GLY A 61 -9.26 -40.63 -25.80
C GLY A 61 -8.42 -41.43 -26.82
N THR A 62 -9.05 -42.49 -27.29
CA THR A 62 -8.59 -43.51 -28.23
C THR A 62 -8.18 -42.96 -29.59
N GLU A 63 -7.01 -43.40 -30.09
CA GLU A 63 -6.46 -43.17 -31.42
C GLU A 63 -7.26 -43.95 -32.50
N PRO A 64 -7.53 -43.40 -33.70
CA PRO A 64 -8.10 -44.19 -34.81
C PRO A 64 -7.02 -44.87 -35.64
N THR A 65 -7.26 -46.12 -35.95
CA THR A 65 -6.48 -47.10 -36.69
C THR A 65 -6.20 -46.70 -38.16
N PRO A 66 -5.04 -47.06 -38.75
CA PRO A 66 -4.67 -46.68 -40.13
C PRO A 66 -5.37 -47.55 -41.20
N GLY A 67 -5.90 -46.88 -42.22
CA GLY A 67 -6.39 -47.53 -43.45
C GLY A 67 -5.25 -47.85 -44.44
N THR A 68 -5.37 -49.01 -45.02
CA THR A 68 -4.47 -49.71 -45.97
C THR A 68 -4.21 -48.95 -47.27
N ASN A 69 -2.94 -49.06 -47.70
CA ASN A 69 -2.37 -48.67 -49.00
C ASN A 69 -2.93 -49.51 -50.18
N PRO A 70 -2.96 -48.98 -51.42
CA PRO A 70 -2.08 -49.60 -52.38
C PRO A 70 -1.43 -48.68 -53.45
N SER A 71 -0.25 -49.13 -53.86
CA SER A 71 0.35 -49.10 -55.24
C SER A 71 1.18 -47.89 -55.66
N THR A 72 2.48 -48.12 -55.71
CA THR A 72 3.52 -47.51 -56.57
C THR A 72 3.19 -47.62 -58.05
N PRO A 73 3.54 -46.64 -58.92
CA PRO A 73 4.90 -46.60 -59.48
C PRO A 73 5.38 -45.16 -59.88
N GLY A 74 6.71 -45.03 -60.09
CA GLY A 74 7.30 -43.97 -60.88
C GLY A 74 8.41 -43.18 -60.20
N THR A 75 9.65 -43.59 -60.44
CA THR A 75 10.87 -42.86 -60.12
C THR A 75 10.99 -41.60 -60.98
N GLU A 76 10.88 -40.40 -60.39
CA GLU A 76 11.38 -39.18 -61.00
C GLU A 76 12.63 -38.71 -60.25
N PRO A 77 13.63 -38.07 -60.87
CA PRO A 77 14.86 -37.68 -60.21
C PRO A 77 14.62 -36.55 -59.25
N THR A 78 15.09 -36.70 -58.00
CA THR A 78 15.05 -35.77 -56.95
C THR A 78 15.76 -34.46 -57.33
N PRO A 79 15.06 -33.30 -57.33
CA PRO A 79 15.74 -32.00 -57.34
C PRO A 79 16.53 -31.82 -56.06
N GLY A 80 17.76 -31.30 -56.16
CA GLY A 80 18.65 -31.11 -55.04
C GLY A 80 17.95 -30.35 -53.93
N THR A 81 18.09 -30.83 -52.70
CA THR A 81 17.59 -30.22 -51.47
C THR A 81 18.28 -28.86 -51.33
N GLU A 82 17.55 -27.78 -51.60
CA GLU A 82 17.97 -26.46 -51.14
C GLU A 82 18.16 -26.52 -49.62
N PRO A 83 19.26 -26.01 -49.06
CA PRO A 83 19.42 -25.99 -47.61
C PRO A 83 18.30 -25.17 -47.02
N THR A 84 17.44 -25.81 -46.23
CA THR A 84 16.44 -25.14 -45.42
C THR A 84 17.15 -24.01 -44.63
N PRO A 85 16.68 -22.75 -44.70
CA PRO A 85 17.28 -21.71 -43.92
C PRO A 85 17.29 -22.15 -42.46
N GLU A 86 18.49 -22.29 -41.87
CA GLU A 86 18.63 -22.58 -40.44
C GLU A 86 17.87 -21.47 -39.69
N GLN A 87 16.80 -21.83 -38.99
CA GLN A 87 16.12 -20.90 -38.12
C GLN A 87 17.17 -20.40 -37.13
N PRO A 88 17.18 -19.08 -36.81
CA PRO A 88 18.11 -18.54 -35.86
C PRO A 88 18.00 -19.35 -34.56
N LYS A 89 19.12 -19.94 -34.14
CA LYS A 89 19.19 -20.72 -32.91
C LYS A 89 18.81 -19.80 -31.76
N LYS A 90 17.72 -20.13 -31.08
CA LYS A 90 17.35 -19.45 -29.84
C LYS A 90 18.25 -19.98 -28.73
N GLY A 91 18.71 -19.09 -27.82
CA GLY A 91 19.45 -19.52 -26.64
C GLY A 91 18.60 -20.44 -25.74
N GLU A 92 19.25 -21.19 -24.88
CA GLU A 92 18.63 -22.27 -24.12
C GLU A 92 18.96 -22.21 -22.63
N TRP A 93 17.94 -22.42 -21.81
CA TRP A 93 18.11 -22.59 -20.35
C TRP A 93 18.68 -23.98 -20.05
N LYS A 94 19.73 -24.03 -19.23
CA LYS A 94 20.39 -25.22 -18.75
C LYS A 94 20.36 -25.27 -17.24
N TYR A 95 20.40 -26.47 -16.67
CA TYR A 95 20.45 -26.70 -15.24
C TYR A 95 21.52 -27.75 -14.92
N ASP A 96 22.31 -27.48 -13.90
CA ASP A 96 23.31 -28.40 -13.35
C ASP A 96 23.34 -28.39 -11.80
N ALA A 97 24.33 -29.01 -11.20
CA ALA A 97 24.46 -29.13 -9.76
C ALA A 97 24.57 -27.77 -9.03
N ASN A 98 24.94 -26.71 -9.73
CA ASN A 98 25.11 -25.35 -9.17
C ASN A 98 23.91 -24.43 -9.46
N GLY A 99 22.99 -24.83 -10.35
CA GLY A 99 21.79 -24.07 -10.63
C GLY A 99 21.48 -23.87 -12.11
N TRP A 100 20.58 -22.89 -12.36
CA TRP A 100 20.20 -22.51 -13.71
C TRP A 100 21.19 -21.53 -14.32
N TRP A 101 21.52 -21.73 -15.62
CA TRP A 101 22.29 -20.83 -16.43
C TRP A 101 21.73 -20.78 -17.87
N TYR A 102 22.11 -19.78 -18.66
CA TYR A 102 21.59 -19.59 -20.00
C TYR A 102 22.70 -19.72 -21.05
N GLN A 103 22.56 -20.66 -21.99
CA GLN A 103 23.43 -20.77 -23.12
C GLN A 103 22.95 -19.82 -24.21
N ASN A 104 23.81 -18.91 -24.66
CA ASN A 104 23.46 -17.96 -25.72
C ASN A 104 23.24 -18.64 -27.06
N GLU A 105 22.70 -17.90 -28.01
CA GLU A 105 22.37 -18.38 -29.37
C GLU A 105 23.56 -18.95 -30.15
N ASP A 106 24.78 -18.54 -29.82
CA ASP A 106 26.02 -19.05 -30.42
C ASP A 106 26.34 -20.50 -29.98
N GLY A 107 25.60 -21.03 -29.00
CA GLY A 107 25.82 -22.36 -28.44
C GLY A 107 27.16 -22.55 -27.72
N LYS A 108 27.87 -21.47 -27.38
CA LYS A 108 29.22 -21.51 -26.81
C LYS A 108 29.37 -20.57 -25.60
N SER A 109 28.80 -19.36 -25.68
CA SER A 109 28.89 -18.37 -24.64
C SER A 109 27.67 -18.41 -23.67
N TYR A 110 27.85 -17.83 -22.51
CA TYR A 110 26.79 -17.64 -21.50
C TYR A 110 27.03 -16.33 -20.72
N PRO A 111 25.98 -15.67 -20.22
CA PRO A 111 26.11 -14.42 -19.50
C PRO A 111 26.79 -14.62 -18.15
N LYS A 112 27.67 -13.68 -17.76
CA LYS A 112 28.35 -13.62 -16.46
C LYS A 112 28.38 -12.20 -15.93
N SER A 113 28.14 -11.99 -14.66
CA SER A 113 28.16 -10.68 -14.00
C SER A 113 27.34 -9.63 -14.77
N VAL A 114 26.18 -10.03 -15.32
CA VAL A 114 25.39 -9.17 -16.22
C VAL A 114 23.90 -9.36 -15.99
N VAL A 115 23.15 -8.31 -16.34
CA VAL A 115 21.69 -8.39 -16.50
C VAL A 115 21.38 -8.58 -17.98
N GLN A 116 20.57 -9.56 -18.30
CA GLN A 116 20.17 -9.88 -19.67
C GLN A 116 18.66 -10.05 -19.79
N LYS A 117 18.08 -9.53 -20.88
CA LYS A 117 16.68 -9.73 -21.22
C LYS A 117 16.54 -10.98 -22.09
N ILE A 118 15.74 -11.94 -21.61
CA ILE A 118 15.48 -13.21 -22.29
C ILE A 118 13.95 -13.40 -22.34
N ASP A 119 13.40 -13.60 -23.53
CA ASP A 119 11.95 -13.75 -23.75
C ASP A 119 11.09 -12.66 -23.06
N GLY A 120 11.56 -11.42 -23.14
CA GLY A 120 10.85 -10.27 -22.59
C GLY A 120 11.02 -10.05 -21.06
N LYS A 121 11.65 -10.98 -20.34
CA LYS A 121 11.93 -10.90 -18.92
C LYS A 121 13.39 -10.57 -18.66
N THR A 122 13.68 -9.85 -17.58
CA THR A 122 15.03 -9.49 -17.17
C THR A 122 15.54 -10.51 -16.16
N TYR A 123 16.77 -10.99 -16.37
CA TYR A 123 17.47 -11.93 -15.50
C TYR A 123 18.85 -11.39 -15.14
N ARG A 124 19.34 -11.74 -13.95
CA ARG A 124 20.70 -11.44 -13.52
C ARG A 124 21.50 -12.74 -13.42
N PHE A 125 22.74 -12.68 -13.85
CA PHE A 125 23.68 -13.80 -13.76
C PHE A 125 24.87 -13.39 -12.90
N ASP A 126 25.29 -14.29 -12.02
CA ASP A 126 26.43 -14.09 -11.14
C ASP A 126 27.78 -14.16 -11.89
N GLU A 127 28.88 -14.05 -11.16
CA GLU A 127 30.25 -14.12 -11.73
C GLU A 127 30.57 -15.48 -12.36
N ASN A 128 29.88 -16.54 -11.95
CA ASN A 128 30.04 -17.89 -12.48
C ASN A 128 29.09 -18.15 -13.66
N GLY A 129 28.10 -17.27 -13.88
CA GLY A 129 27.10 -17.37 -14.94
C GLY A 129 25.80 -18.07 -14.50
N TYR A 130 25.59 -18.27 -13.21
CA TYR A 130 24.35 -18.82 -12.69
C TYR A 130 23.30 -17.74 -12.47
N MET A 131 22.05 -18.11 -12.72
CA MET A 131 20.89 -17.24 -12.54
C MET A 131 20.68 -16.87 -11.07
N VAL A 132 20.62 -15.59 -10.79
CA VAL A 132 20.35 -15.05 -9.45
C VAL A 132 18.86 -15.15 -9.12
N THR A 133 18.53 -15.50 -7.88
CA THR A 133 17.17 -15.47 -7.31
C THR A 133 17.19 -14.81 -5.93
N GLY A 134 16.04 -14.32 -5.49
CA GLY A 134 15.91 -13.63 -4.20
C GLY A 134 16.39 -12.19 -4.24
N TRP A 135 16.68 -11.65 -3.07
CA TRP A 135 17.17 -10.27 -2.92
C TRP A 135 18.62 -10.14 -3.37
N TYR A 136 18.86 -9.13 -4.18
CA TYR A 136 20.21 -8.79 -4.66
C TYR A 136 20.49 -7.30 -4.40
N ASN A 137 21.65 -7.01 -3.80
CA ASN A 137 22.11 -5.63 -3.63
C ASN A 137 23.01 -5.24 -4.79
N ASN A 138 22.57 -4.28 -5.59
CA ASN A 138 23.29 -3.74 -6.72
C ASN A 138 23.77 -2.32 -6.37
N ASP A 139 24.99 -2.20 -5.84
CA ASP A 139 25.60 -0.93 -5.44
C ASP A 139 24.71 -0.05 -4.53
N GLY A 140 24.13 -0.68 -3.50
CA GLY A 140 23.24 0.00 -2.55
C GLY A 140 21.76 0.03 -2.96
N LYS A 141 21.44 -0.37 -4.17
CA LYS A 141 20.07 -0.53 -4.64
C LYS A 141 19.65 -1.98 -4.52
N TRP A 142 18.53 -2.22 -3.80
CA TRP A 142 17.99 -3.55 -3.67
C TRP A 142 17.08 -3.89 -4.85
N GLU A 143 17.27 -5.06 -5.44
CA GLU A 143 16.47 -5.70 -6.48
C GLU A 143 15.96 -7.03 -5.98
N TYR A 144 14.84 -7.51 -6.50
CA TYR A 144 14.33 -8.83 -6.18
C TYR A 144 14.16 -9.67 -7.45
N TYR A 145 14.76 -10.84 -7.46
CA TYR A 145 14.62 -11.82 -8.52
C TYR A 145 13.73 -12.97 -8.04
N GLN A 146 12.61 -13.17 -8.71
CA GLN A 146 11.63 -14.21 -8.36
C GLN A 146 12.29 -15.61 -8.36
N PRO A 147 11.64 -16.64 -7.79
CA PRO A 147 12.15 -18.02 -7.89
C PRO A 147 12.37 -18.50 -9.31
N SER A 148 11.67 -17.93 -10.29
CA SER A 148 11.88 -18.14 -11.72
C SER A 148 13.13 -17.46 -12.28
N GLY A 149 13.83 -16.66 -11.50
CA GLY A 149 14.95 -15.80 -11.91
C GLY A 149 14.55 -14.48 -12.55
N ALA A 150 13.27 -14.29 -12.90
CA ALA A 150 12.82 -13.04 -13.48
C ALA A 150 12.87 -11.90 -12.46
N GLN A 151 13.40 -10.73 -12.86
CA GLN A 151 13.40 -9.53 -12.04
C GLN A 151 11.97 -9.13 -11.68
N GLY A 152 11.70 -8.90 -10.40
CA GLY A 152 10.44 -8.37 -9.90
C GLY A 152 10.29 -6.89 -10.21
N THR A 153 9.08 -6.48 -10.59
CA THR A 153 8.66 -5.08 -10.71
C THR A 153 7.26 -4.94 -10.12
N GLY A 154 6.87 -3.72 -9.74
CA GLY A 154 5.60 -3.49 -9.05
C GLY A 154 5.55 -4.11 -7.66
N TRP A 155 4.36 -4.41 -7.19
CA TRP A 155 4.16 -5.02 -5.87
C TRP A 155 4.63 -6.47 -5.82
N GLN A 156 5.50 -6.79 -4.87
CA GLN A 156 6.04 -8.13 -4.63
C GLN A 156 5.76 -8.56 -3.19
N ALA A 157 5.17 -9.75 -3.03
CA ALA A 157 5.00 -10.39 -1.72
C ALA A 157 6.19 -11.34 -1.46
N VAL A 158 7.00 -11.00 -0.47
CA VAL A 158 8.20 -11.77 -0.13
C VAL A 158 8.27 -11.98 1.37
N GLY A 159 8.30 -13.22 1.83
CA GLY A 159 8.39 -13.55 3.25
C GLY A 159 7.25 -12.96 4.09
N GLY A 160 6.03 -12.94 3.55
CA GLY A 160 4.85 -12.40 4.24
C GLY A 160 4.79 -10.87 4.33
N LYS A 161 5.70 -10.16 3.67
CA LYS A 161 5.72 -8.69 3.59
C LYS A 161 5.53 -8.25 2.14
N LEU A 162 4.95 -7.06 1.96
CA LEU A 162 4.81 -6.42 0.64
C LEU A 162 5.92 -5.39 0.43
N TYR A 163 6.48 -5.41 -0.76
CA TYR A 163 7.50 -4.49 -1.25
C TYR A 163 7.06 -3.92 -2.59
N PHE A 164 7.55 -2.74 -2.92
CA PHE A 164 7.34 -2.16 -4.24
C PHE A 164 8.68 -2.01 -4.97
N LEU A 165 8.78 -2.60 -6.16
CA LEU A 165 9.94 -2.47 -7.06
C LEU A 165 9.53 -1.56 -8.22
N GLY A 166 10.36 -0.57 -8.53
CA GLY A 166 10.17 0.30 -9.69
C GLY A 166 10.17 -0.46 -11.02
N GLU A 167 9.91 0.24 -12.10
CA GLU A 167 10.00 -0.34 -13.45
C GLU A 167 11.42 -0.81 -13.80
N ASP A 168 12.43 -0.19 -13.18
CA ASP A 168 13.84 -0.58 -13.26
C ASP A 168 14.21 -1.76 -12.35
N GLY A 169 13.27 -2.27 -11.56
CA GLY A 169 13.46 -3.35 -10.59
C GLY A 169 14.01 -2.90 -9.23
N THR A 170 14.30 -1.60 -9.04
CA THR A 170 14.83 -1.08 -7.77
C THR A 170 13.74 -1.02 -6.70
N MET A 171 14.03 -1.53 -5.51
CA MET A 171 13.14 -1.48 -4.35
C MET A 171 12.91 -0.04 -3.88
N ALA A 172 11.66 0.36 -3.77
CA ALA A 172 11.27 1.65 -3.22
C ALA A 172 11.35 1.66 -1.69
N THR A 173 11.63 2.84 -1.12
CA THR A 173 11.54 3.16 0.31
C THR A 173 10.90 4.54 0.47
N GLY A 174 10.34 4.83 1.65
CA GLY A 174 9.67 6.10 1.89
C GLY A 174 8.31 6.22 1.22
N TRP A 175 7.83 7.45 1.09
CA TRP A 175 6.55 7.73 0.46
C TRP A 175 6.57 7.44 -1.04
N THR A 176 5.64 6.61 -1.47
CA THR A 176 5.56 6.12 -2.85
C THR A 176 4.13 6.27 -3.37
N LYS A 177 3.95 6.96 -4.50
CA LYS A 177 2.66 7.13 -5.14
C LYS A 177 2.44 6.03 -6.18
N GLN A 178 1.29 5.35 -6.09
CA GLN A 178 0.86 4.35 -7.06
C GLN A 178 -0.57 4.64 -7.53
N GLY A 179 -0.72 5.03 -8.78
CA GLY A 179 -1.96 5.59 -9.28
C GLY A 179 -2.29 6.90 -8.55
N ASP A 180 -3.46 6.97 -7.94
CA ASP A 180 -3.88 8.12 -7.14
C ASP A 180 -3.57 7.98 -5.65
N ASP A 181 -3.15 6.79 -5.20
CA ASP A 181 -2.94 6.46 -3.82
C ASP A 181 -1.47 6.62 -3.38
N TRP A 182 -1.27 7.05 -2.13
CA TRP A 182 0.03 7.11 -1.49
C TRP A 182 0.22 5.93 -0.54
N TYR A 183 1.43 5.39 -0.53
CA TYR A 183 1.88 4.30 0.31
C TYR A 183 3.18 4.70 1.01
N LEU A 184 3.46 4.07 2.14
CA LEU A 184 4.73 4.26 2.84
C LEU A 184 5.46 2.92 2.93
N LEU A 185 6.67 2.88 2.38
CA LEU A 185 7.61 1.78 2.55
C LEU A 185 8.63 2.19 3.62
N ASN A 186 8.90 1.34 4.60
CA ASN A 186 9.92 1.63 5.61
C ASN A 186 11.36 1.54 5.02
N GLU A 187 12.36 1.76 5.83
CA GLU A 187 13.78 1.72 5.41
C GLU A 187 14.20 0.35 4.85
N SER A 188 13.56 -0.74 5.29
CA SER A 188 13.78 -2.08 4.72
C SER A 188 12.93 -2.36 3.48
N GLY A 189 12.19 -1.38 2.96
CA GLY A 189 11.33 -1.48 1.78
C GLY A 189 9.98 -2.12 2.02
N SER A 190 9.66 -2.58 3.23
CA SER A 190 8.36 -3.22 3.50
C SER A 190 7.25 -2.20 3.72
N LEU A 191 6.04 -2.53 3.20
CA LEU A 191 4.84 -1.71 3.32
C LEU A 191 4.48 -1.47 4.79
N VAL A 192 4.20 -0.21 5.12
CA VAL A 192 3.70 0.22 6.43
C VAL A 192 2.17 0.25 6.40
N THR A 193 1.54 -0.20 7.47
CA THR A 193 0.09 -0.10 7.71
C THR A 193 -0.18 0.42 9.11
N GLY A 194 -1.37 0.94 9.34
CA GLY A 194 -1.77 1.51 10.63
C GLY A 194 -1.24 2.93 10.87
N TRP A 195 -1.23 3.31 12.13
CA TRP A 195 -0.75 4.62 12.55
C TRP A 195 0.77 4.74 12.43
N THR A 196 1.24 5.84 11.86
CA THR A 196 2.66 6.13 11.73
C THR A 196 2.94 7.62 11.92
N LYS A 197 4.08 7.94 12.52
CA LYS A 197 4.54 9.32 12.68
C LYS A 197 5.69 9.60 11.72
N GLN A 198 5.55 10.65 10.92
CA GLN A 198 6.58 11.11 10.00
C GLN A 198 6.92 12.57 10.34
N GLY A 199 8.12 12.79 10.84
CA GLY A 199 8.47 14.09 11.42
C GLY A 199 7.60 14.42 12.64
N ASN A 200 6.84 15.51 12.57
CA ASN A 200 5.93 15.94 13.65
C ASN A 200 4.48 15.50 13.42
N ASP A 201 4.14 14.99 12.24
CA ASP A 201 2.78 14.71 11.84
C ASP A 201 2.43 13.22 11.92
N TRP A 202 1.19 12.93 12.30
CA TRP A 202 0.64 11.59 12.29
C TRP A 202 -0.09 11.32 10.98
N TYR A 203 0.06 10.10 10.49
CA TYR A 203 -0.58 9.55 9.31
C TYR A 203 -1.25 8.22 9.66
N TYR A 204 -2.22 7.84 8.86
CA TYR A 204 -2.83 6.52 8.94
C TYR A 204 -2.79 5.84 7.58
N LEU A 205 -2.24 4.64 7.54
CA LEU A 205 -2.26 3.76 6.38
C LEU A 205 -3.26 2.64 6.67
N ASP A 206 -4.24 2.45 5.80
CA ASP A 206 -5.24 1.41 6.00
C ASP A 206 -4.63 -0.01 5.93
N GLY A 207 -5.47 -1.07 6.07
CA GLY A 207 -5.00 -2.45 6.00
C GLY A 207 -4.42 -2.85 4.63
N THR A 208 -4.64 -2.05 3.59
CA THR A 208 -4.04 -2.23 2.26
C THR A 208 -2.78 -1.38 2.06
N GLY A 209 -2.43 -0.54 3.06
CA GLY A 209 -1.31 0.39 3.03
C GLY A 209 -1.61 1.73 2.40
N LYS A 210 -2.85 2.02 1.99
CA LYS A 210 -3.23 3.31 1.43
C LYS A 210 -3.30 4.38 2.50
N MET A 211 -2.72 5.54 2.21
CA MET A 211 -2.74 6.72 3.08
C MET A 211 -4.15 7.30 3.18
N ALA A 212 -4.65 7.49 4.40
CA ALA A 212 -5.92 8.14 4.66
C ALA A 212 -5.86 9.64 4.35
N THR A 213 -6.92 10.16 3.73
CA THR A 213 -7.18 11.58 3.51
C THR A 213 -8.65 11.90 3.80
N GLY A 214 -8.97 13.15 4.14
CA GLY A 214 -10.34 13.53 4.49
C GLY A 214 -10.82 12.84 5.78
N TRP A 215 -12.13 12.65 5.89
CA TRP A 215 -12.74 11.94 7.01
C TRP A 215 -12.51 10.44 6.91
N SER A 216 -11.94 9.86 7.97
CA SER A 216 -11.66 8.42 8.04
C SER A 216 -12.02 7.88 9.41
N GLN A 217 -12.69 6.71 9.43
CA GLN A 217 -13.04 6.03 10.67
C GLN A 217 -12.02 4.93 10.95
N VAL A 218 -11.32 5.04 12.08
CA VAL A 218 -10.30 4.07 12.50
C VAL A 218 -10.70 3.51 13.86
N GLY A 219 -10.92 2.21 13.95
CA GLY A 219 -11.32 1.58 15.20
C GLY A 219 -12.64 2.12 15.79
N GLY A 220 -13.58 2.56 14.93
CA GLY A 220 -14.84 3.15 15.38
C GLY A 220 -14.78 4.66 15.67
N THR A 221 -13.60 5.27 15.71
CA THR A 221 -13.39 6.69 15.99
C THR A 221 -13.15 7.46 14.69
N TRP A 222 -13.76 8.64 14.56
CA TRP A 222 -13.57 9.51 13.41
C TRP A 222 -12.35 10.41 13.58
N TYR A 223 -11.55 10.51 12.51
CA TYR A 223 -10.39 11.38 12.34
C TYR A 223 -10.52 12.16 11.05
N TYR A 224 -9.81 13.29 10.97
CA TYR A 224 -9.70 14.03 9.72
C TYR A 224 -8.24 14.20 9.31
N PHE A 225 -7.93 13.87 8.06
CA PHE A 225 -6.60 13.99 7.48
C PHE A 225 -6.64 15.03 6.37
N LYS A 226 -5.58 15.83 6.26
CA LYS A 226 -5.42 16.77 5.15
C LYS A 226 -5.19 16.01 3.84
N ASP A 227 -5.18 16.74 2.71
CA ASP A 227 -4.94 16.15 1.39
C ASP A 227 -3.56 15.48 1.27
N LYS A 228 -2.59 15.92 2.09
CA LYS A 228 -1.26 15.31 2.18
C LYS A 228 -1.16 14.21 3.23
N GLY A 229 -2.26 13.84 3.87
CA GLY A 229 -2.36 12.76 4.84
C GLY A 229 -2.05 13.14 6.29
N GLU A 230 -1.67 14.40 6.61
CA GLU A 230 -1.41 14.79 7.99
C GLU A 230 -2.71 14.80 8.81
N MET A 231 -2.70 14.12 9.95
CA MET A 231 -3.82 14.12 10.90
C MET A 231 -4.04 15.51 11.48
N VAL A 232 -5.29 15.92 11.54
CA VAL A 232 -5.67 17.23 12.10
C VAL A 232 -6.03 17.10 13.58
N THR A 233 -5.67 18.12 14.37
CA THR A 233 -6.06 18.30 15.78
C THR A 233 -6.58 19.70 16.00
N GLY A 234 -7.36 19.90 17.06
CA GLY A 234 -7.93 21.20 17.43
C GLY A 234 -9.14 21.60 16.58
N TRP A 235 -9.52 22.88 16.69
CA TRP A 235 -10.61 23.44 15.89
C TRP A 235 -10.26 23.52 14.41
N THR A 236 -11.13 22.96 13.58
CA THR A 236 -10.90 22.89 12.13
C THR A 236 -12.19 23.17 11.39
N LYS A 237 -12.12 24.03 10.38
CA LYS A 237 -13.23 24.28 9.47
C LYS A 237 -13.11 23.35 8.26
N ILE A 238 -14.12 22.52 8.04
CA ILE A 238 -14.19 21.56 6.94
C ILE A 238 -15.46 21.84 6.14
N GLY A 239 -15.31 22.28 4.92
CA GLY A 239 -16.42 22.89 4.18
C GLY A 239 -16.90 24.16 4.88
N ASP A 240 -18.20 24.24 5.17
CA ASP A 240 -18.81 25.37 5.88
C ASP A 240 -18.91 25.18 7.39
N ASP A 241 -18.65 23.98 7.88
CA ASP A 241 -18.86 23.59 9.27
C ASP A 241 -17.56 23.57 10.07
N TRP A 242 -17.66 23.88 11.38
CA TRP A 242 -16.56 23.72 12.33
C TRP A 242 -16.66 22.39 13.07
N TYR A 243 -15.50 21.79 13.28
CA TYR A 243 -15.29 20.56 14.03
C TYR A 243 -14.19 20.73 15.05
N LEU A 244 -14.22 19.92 16.09
CA LEU A 244 -13.15 19.85 17.07
C LEU A 244 -12.56 18.44 17.05
N LEU A 245 -11.27 18.34 16.76
CA LEU A 245 -10.49 17.12 16.91
C LEU A 245 -9.66 17.28 18.20
N ASN A 246 -9.68 16.30 19.08
CA ASN A 246 -8.88 16.37 20.32
C ASN A 246 -7.37 16.23 20.03
N GLU A 247 -6.53 16.22 21.06
CA GLU A 247 -5.07 16.10 20.92
C GLU A 247 -4.62 14.79 20.27
N SER A 248 -5.41 13.72 20.40
CA SER A 248 -5.17 12.45 19.69
C SER A 248 -5.75 12.41 18.27
N GLY A 249 -6.35 13.51 17.79
CA GLY A 249 -7.01 13.62 16.48
C GLY A 249 -8.44 13.08 16.43
N ALA A 250 -8.96 12.53 17.53
CA ALA A 250 -10.32 11.98 17.56
C ALA A 250 -11.38 13.10 17.51
N MET A 251 -12.39 12.92 16.65
CA MET A 251 -13.52 13.85 16.54
C MET A 251 -14.31 13.91 17.83
N VAL A 252 -14.52 15.12 18.35
CA VAL A 252 -15.28 15.38 19.56
C VAL A 252 -16.76 15.56 19.23
N THR A 253 -17.65 15.05 20.09
CA THR A 253 -19.10 15.23 20.02
C THR A 253 -19.67 15.58 21.39
N GLY A 254 -20.86 16.19 21.44
CA GLY A 254 -21.52 16.56 22.68
C GLY A 254 -21.01 17.89 23.26
N TRP A 255 -21.20 18.06 24.57
CA TRP A 255 -20.81 19.26 25.28
C TRP A 255 -19.31 19.35 25.55
N VAL A 256 -18.71 20.48 25.24
CA VAL A 256 -17.28 20.75 25.44
C VAL A 256 -17.10 22.09 26.13
N LYS A 257 -16.27 22.15 27.18
CA LYS A 257 -15.88 23.38 27.86
C LYS A 257 -14.43 23.71 27.53
N LEU A 258 -14.22 24.87 26.93
CA LEU A 258 -12.90 25.40 26.64
C LEU A 258 -12.69 26.70 27.42
N GLY A 259 -11.81 26.67 28.39
CA GLY A 259 -11.69 27.77 29.35
C GLY A 259 -13.00 27.98 30.14
N SER A 260 -13.61 29.15 30.02
CA SER A 260 -14.93 29.47 30.66
C SER A 260 -16.11 29.20 29.71
N THR A 261 -15.89 28.92 28.46
CA THR A 261 -16.91 28.89 27.40
C THR A 261 -17.33 27.46 27.05
N TRP A 262 -18.65 27.26 26.93
CA TRP A 262 -19.24 26.00 26.50
C TRP A 262 -19.55 26.01 24.99
N PHE A 263 -19.34 24.88 24.37
CA PHE A 263 -19.69 24.57 22.98
C PHE A 263 -20.47 23.24 22.91
N TYR A 264 -21.21 23.03 21.85
CA TYR A 264 -21.86 21.76 21.61
C TYR A 264 -21.56 21.28 20.19
N LEU A 265 -21.03 20.05 20.08
CA LEU A 265 -20.79 19.37 18.83
C LEU A 265 -21.88 18.31 18.63
N GLN A 266 -22.56 18.32 17.49
CA GLN A 266 -23.58 17.32 17.16
C GLN A 266 -22.95 15.91 17.09
N SER A 267 -23.78 14.87 17.00
CA SER A 267 -23.30 13.49 16.76
C SER A 267 -22.52 13.35 15.47
N SER A 268 -22.73 14.25 14.50
CA SER A 268 -21.96 14.38 13.26
C SER A 268 -20.60 15.07 13.44
N GLY A 269 -20.29 15.57 14.65
CA GLY A 269 -19.11 16.39 14.95
C GLY A 269 -19.26 17.87 14.62
N LYS A 270 -20.33 18.30 13.95
CA LYS A 270 -20.54 19.70 13.57
C LYS A 270 -20.80 20.58 14.80
N MET A 271 -20.11 21.72 14.90
CA MET A 271 -20.35 22.71 15.93
C MET A 271 -21.70 23.38 15.74
N VAL A 272 -22.48 23.47 16.83
CA VAL A 272 -23.79 24.15 16.84
C VAL A 272 -23.60 25.66 16.95
N THR A 273 -24.40 26.42 16.18
CA THR A 273 -24.56 27.86 16.26
C THR A 273 -26.05 28.22 16.27
N GLY A 274 -26.42 29.36 16.83
CA GLY A 274 -27.83 29.78 16.93
C GLY A 274 -28.64 28.97 17.96
N PRO A 275 -30.00 28.98 17.85
CA PRO A 275 -30.85 28.24 18.75
C PRO A 275 -30.80 26.74 18.50
N ALA A 276 -30.70 25.93 19.58
CA ALA A 276 -30.68 24.48 19.48
C ALA A 276 -31.44 23.79 20.62
N TYR A 277 -32.18 22.75 20.33
CA TYR A 277 -32.89 21.93 21.30
C TYR A 277 -32.06 20.67 21.60
N ILE A 278 -31.52 20.59 22.84
CA ILE A 278 -30.59 19.54 23.22
C ILE A 278 -31.11 18.87 24.48
N ASN A 279 -31.39 17.58 24.43
CA ASN A 279 -31.84 16.75 25.56
C ASN A 279 -33.03 17.40 26.34
N GLY A 280 -34.02 17.92 25.62
CA GLY A 280 -35.21 18.48 26.27
C GLY A 280 -35.13 19.94 26.64
N THR A 281 -34.03 20.64 26.39
CA THR A 281 -33.79 22.04 26.76
C THR A 281 -33.34 22.87 25.55
N TRP A 282 -33.88 24.10 25.44
CA TRP A 282 -33.43 25.07 24.45
C TRP A 282 -32.17 25.80 24.96
N TYR A 283 -31.21 25.87 24.07
CA TYR A 283 -29.95 26.63 24.25
C TYR A 283 -29.79 27.63 23.15
N GLN A 284 -29.06 28.71 23.39
CA GLN A 284 -28.70 29.71 22.41
C GLN A 284 -27.17 29.76 22.29
N PHE A 285 -26.69 29.64 21.07
CA PHE A 285 -25.27 29.74 20.76
C PHE A 285 -25.01 30.97 19.86
N ALA A 286 -23.89 31.61 20.06
CA ALA A 286 -23.41 32.68 19.20
C ALA A 286 -22.93 32.15 17.84
N SER A 287 -22.60 33.01 16.90
CA SER A 287 -22.09 32.65 15.57
C SER A 287 -20.70 31.99 15.61
N ASP A 288 -19.96 32.14 16.71
CA ASP A 288 -18.68 31.48 16.95
C ASP A 288 -18.83 30.15 17.72
N GLY A 289 -20.08 29.72 18.00
CA GLY A 289 -20.41 28.48 18.66
C GLY A 289 -20.42 28.58 20.21
N SER A 290 -20.10 29.72 20.78
CA SER A 290 -20.14 29.90 22.23
C SER A 290 -21.56 29.91 22.79
N LEU A 291 -21.80 29.18 23.88
CA LEU A 291 -23.08 29.22 24.61
C LEU A 291 -23.29 30.60 25.21
N ILE A 292 -24.48 31.18 24.98
CA ILE A 292 -24.89 32.51 25.50
C ILE A 292 -25.72 32.33 26.79
#